data_c73911fd9259c1c6778a3b33d89e97d5
#
_entry.id   c73911fd9259c1c6778a3b33d89e97d5
#
_cell.length_a   1.000
_cell.length_b   1.000
_cell.length_c   1.000
_cell.angle_alpha   90.00
_cell.angle_beta   90.00
_cell.angle_gamma   90.00
#
_symmetry.space_group_name_H-M   'P 1'
#
loop_
_entity.id
_entity.type
_entity.pdbx_description
1 polymer ?
#
loop_
_entity_poly.entity_id
_entity_poly.type
_entity_poly.pdbx_seq_one_letter_code
_entity_poly.pdbx_strand_id
1 'polypeptide(L)'
;MRIVIEEGLAIVFSEIEKIVKKSRARYVAILKAIASGHRGWGDMKAFVEMGTRLIPDSRFSNFLEELVKYGYVKKFNGEHTIEDPIARYAILNKL
;
A
#
# COMPACT_ATOMS: atom_id res chain seq x y z
N MET A 1 -18.63 10.34 13.71
CA MET A 1 -17.34 10.41 12.98
C MET A 1 -16.34 9.41 13.49
N ARG A 2 -16.08 9.42 14.78
CA ARG A 2 -15.11 8.50 15.38
C ARG A 2 -15.47 7.03 15.19
N ILE A 3 -16.72 6.66 15.38
CA ILE A 3 -17.21 5.30 15.20
C ILE A 3 -17.03 4.84 13.76
N VAL A 4 -17.32 5.71 12.80
CA VAL A 4 -17.19 5.41 11.37
C VAL A 4 -15.72 5.13 11.02
N ILE A 5 -14.79 5.92 11.57
CA ILE A 5 -13.36 5.72 11.34
C ILE A 5 -12.90 4.38 11.91
N GLU A 6 -13.36 4.04 13.13
CA GLU A 6 -12.99 2.77 13.76
C GLU A 6 -13.50 1.56 12.96
N GLU A 7 -14.73 1.62 12.47
CA GLU A 7 -15.28 0.57 11.62
C GLU A 7 -14.50 0.46 10.31
N GLY A 8 -14.19 1.60 9.69
CA GLY A 8 -13.39 1.63 8.47
C GLY A 8 -12.00 1.05 8.67
N LEU A 9 -11.35 1.36 9.81
CA LEU A 9 -10.04 0.81 10.14
C LEU A 9 -10.10 -0.71 10.30
N ALA A 10 -11.12 -1.24 10.98
CA ALA A 10 -11.26 -2.68 11.17
C ALA A 10 -11.41 -3.41 9.84
N ILE A 11 -12.22 -2.87 8.92
CA ILE A 11 -12.41 -3.44 7.59
C ILE A 11 -11.11 -3.41 6.79
N VAL A 12 -10.43 -2.26 6.78
CA VAL A 12 -9.17 -2.10 6.05
C VAL A 12 -8.11 -3.06 6.56
N PHE A 13 -7.93 -3.19 7.88
CA PHE A 13 -6.95 -4.11 8.45
C PHE A 13 -7.26 -5.56 8.10
N SER A 14 -8.50 -5.97 8.20
CA SER A 14 -8.91 -7.34 7.88
C SER A 14 -8.59 -7.69 6.43
N GLU A 15 -8.86 -6.78 5.50
CA GLU A 15 -8.59 -7.01 4.09
C GLU A 15 -7.10 -6.95 3.75
N ILE A 16 -6.36 -6.00 4.33
CA ILE A 16 -4.92 -5.89 4.12
C ILE A 16 -4.22 -7.15 4.63
N GLU A 17 -4.61 -7.69 5.76
CA GLU A 17 -4.01 -8.91 6.29
C GLU A 17 -4.17 -10.10 5.36
N LYS A 18 -5.28 -10.22 4.67
CA LYS A 18 -5.48 -11.28 3.67
C LYS A 18 -4.46 -11.20 2.54
N ILE A 19 -4.14 -9.98 2.11
CA ILE A 19 -3.21 -9.75 1.01
C ILE A 19 -1.76 -9.93 1.46
N VAL A 20 -1.41 -9.41 2.64
CA VAL A 20 -0.01 -9.29 3.07
C VAL A 20 0.48 -10.47 3.87
N LYS A 21 -0.33 -11.49 4.08
CA LYS A 21 0.00 -12.62 4.94
C LYS A 21 1.36 -13.27 4.65
N LYS A 22 1.74 -13.38 3.38
CA LYS A 22 2.99 -14.03 2.96
C LYS A 22 4.20 -13.11 2.93
N SER A 23 4.00 -11.81 2.69
CA SER A 23 5.08 -10.85 2.49
C SER A 23 4.72 -9.50 3.11
N ARG A 24 4.23 -9.56 4.34
CA ARG A 24 3.67 -8.41 5.04
C ARG A 24 4.56 -7.17 5.00
N ALA A 25 5.83 -7.31 5.33
CA ALA A 25 6.74 -6.17 5.41
C ALA A 25 6.85 -5.42 4.08
N ARG A 26 6.89 -6.15 2.98
CA ARG A 26 7.02 -5.56 1.64
C ARG A 26 5.73 -4.87 1.20
N TYR A 27 4.58 -5.51 1.40
CA TYR A 27 3.30 -4.89 1.06
C TYR A 27 3.04 -3.63 1.88
N VAL A 28 3.31 -3.69 3.18
CA VAL A 28 3.16 -2.53 4.07
C VAL A 28 4.09 -1.39 3.63
N ALA A 29 5.33 -1.69 3.29
CA ALA A 29 6.29 -0.69 2.82
C ALA A 29 5.82 -0.03 1.53
N ILE A 30 5.29 -0.80 0.58
CA ILE A 30 4.76 -0.27 -0.68
C ILE A 30 3.53 0.61 -0.42
N LEU A 31 2.61 0.15 0.41
CA LEU A 31 1.43 0.93 0.76
C LEU A 31 1.82 2.25 1.44
N LYS A 32 2.80 2.22 2.33
CA LYS A 32 3.29 3.44 2.98
C LYS A 32 3.95 4.39 1.99
N ALA A 33 4.69 3.88 1.02
CA ALA A 33 5.30 4.70 -0.02
C ALA A 33 4.22 5.45 -0.80
N ILE A 34 3.18 4.74 -1.24
CA ILE A 34 2.08 5.34 -2.00
C ILE A 34 1.31 6.33 -1.14
N ALA A 35 0.99 5.97 0.09
CA ALA A 35 0.25 6.84 1.01
C ALA A 35 1.03 8.11 1.34
N SER A 36 2.36 8.05 1.32
CA SER A 36 3.23 9.19 1.58
C SER A 36 3.44 10.08 0.34
N GLY A 37 2.88 9.72 -0.80
CA GLY A 37 2.93 10.54 -2.00
C GLY A 37 3.92 10.10 -3.07
N HIS A 38 4.61 8.98 -2.89
CA HIS A 38 5.49 8.41 -3.91
C HIS A 38 4.62 7.67 -4.92
N ARG A 39 4.44 8.22 -6.11
CA ARG A 39 3.48 7.73 -7.08
C ARG A 39 4.06 7.02 -8.28
N GLY A 40 5.27 7.39 -8.70
CA GLY A 40 5.96 6.76 -9.82
C GLY A 40 6.61 5.44 -9.39
N TRP A 41 6.75 4.52 -10.35
CA TRP A 41 7.32 3.20 -10.08
C TRP A 41 8.72 3.26 -9.46
N GLY A 42 9.62 4.03 -10.06
CA GLY A 42 10.98 4.16 -9.55
C GLY A 42 11.06 4.85 -8.20
N ASP A 43 10.22 5.86 -8.00
CA ASP A 43 10.16 6.60 -6.74
C ASP A 43 9.63 5.72 -5.60
N MET A 44 8.58 4.96 -5.85
CA MET A 44 8.05 4.00 -4.89
C MET A 44 9.08 2.94 -4.53
N LYS A 45 9.73 2.38 -5.54
CA LYS A 45 10.73 1.34 -5.35
C LYS A 45 11.91 1.84 -4.51
N ALA A 46 12.42 3.03 -4.82
CA ALA A 46 13.50 3.64 -4.05
C ALA A 46 13.12 3.84 -2.58
N PHE A 47 11.93 4.35 -2.33
CA PHE A 47 11.42 4.54 -0.96
C PHE A 47 11.34 3.21 -0.20
N VAL A 48 10.80 2.19 -0.83
CA VAL A 48 10.64 0.87 -0.22
C VAL A 48 11.99 0.24 0.09
N GLU A 49 12.93 0.33 -0.85
CA GLU A 49 14.27 -0.26 -0.69
C GLU A 49 15.10 0.45 0.37
N MET A 50 14.79 1.69 0.70
CA MET A 50 15.45 2.39 1.82
C MET A 50 15.12 1.77 3.18
N GLY A 51 13.92 1.23 3.32
CA GLY A 51 13.47 0.63 4.58
C GLY A 51 13.49 -0.88 4.60
N THR A 52 13.81 -1.52 3.48
CA THR A 52 13.83 -2.98 3.35
C THR A 52 15.05 -3.40 2.53
N ARG A 53 15.06 -4.64 2.05
CA ARG A 53 16.10 -5.12 1.15
C ARG A 53 15.76 -4.77 -0.29
N LEU A 54 16.74 -4.87 -1.18
CA LEU A 54 16.51 -4.73 -2.61
C LEU A 54 15.47 -5.74 -3.09
N ILE A 55 14.58 -5.28 -3.95
CA ILE A 55 13.50 -6.09 -4.50
C ILE A 55 13.71 -6.19 -6.01
N PRO A 56 13.73 -7.39 -6.59
CA PRO A 56 13.79 -7.53 -8.05
C PRO A 56 12.62 -6.80 -8.73
N ASP A 57 12.88 -6.19 -9.89
CA ASP A 57 11.89 -5.37 -10.59
C ASP A 57 10.60 -6.13 -10.88
N SER A 58 10.71 -7.37 -11.36
CA SER A 58 9.53 -8.19 -11.66
C SER A 58 8.69 -8.46 -10.41
N ARG A 59 9.35 -8.68 -9.29
CA ARG A 59 8.68 -8.96 -8.03
C ARG A 59 7.97 -7.71 -7.50
N PHE A 60 8.62 -6.57 -7.59
CA PHE A 60 8.04 -5.29 -7.20
C PHE A 60 6.79 -4.98 -8.04
N SER A 61 6.88 -5.16 -9.35
CA SER A 61 5.75 -4.97 -10.25
C SER A 61 4.59 -5.91 -9.91
N ASN A 62 4.87 -7.16 -9.56
CA ASN A 62 3.84 -8.12 -9.17
C ASN A 62 3.13 -7.68 -7.89
N PHE A 63 3.86 -7.17 -6.90
CA PHE A 63 3.25 -6.63 -5.69
C PHE A 63 2.31 -5.48 -5.98
N LEU A 64 2.73 -4.54 -6.85
CA LEU A 64 1.88 -3.42 -7.25
C LEU A 64 0.61 -3.89 -7.97
N GLU A 65 0.75 -4.84 -8.88
CA GLU A 65 -0.39 -5.39 -9.62
C GLU A 65 -1.40 -6.04 -8.68
N GLU A 66 -0.93 -6.78 -7.68
CA GLU A 66 -1.81 -7.37 -6.68
C GLU A 66 -2.58 -6.32 -5.89
N LEU A 67 -1.91 -5.26 -5.46
CA LEU A 67 -2.56 -4.19 -4.72
C LEU A 67 -3.63 -3.48 -5.55
N VAL A 68 -3.37 -3.28 -6.84
CA VAL A 68 -4.36 -2.72 -7.77
C VAL A 68 -5.52 -3.69 -7.94
N LYS A 69 -5.23 -4.97 -8.13
CA LYS A 69 -6.24 -6.02 -8.29
C LYS A 69 -7.19 -6.10 -7.11
N TYR A 70 -6.68 -5.96 -5.90
CA TYR A 70 -7.51 -5.99 -4.69
C TYR A 70 -8.21 -4.66 -4.40
N GLY A 71 -7.97 -3.62 -5.20
CA GLY A 71 -8.70 -2.35 -5.11
C GLY A 71 -8.18 -1.35 -4.09
N TYR A 72 -7.04 -1.62 -3.44
CA TYR A 72 -6.46 -0.67 -2.48
C TYR A 72 -5.70 0.46 -3.14
N VAL A 73 -5.16 0.20 -4.31
CA VAL A 73 -4.34 1.13 -5.06
C VAL A 73 -4.97 1.31 -6.42
N LYS A 74 -5.06 2.55 -6.87
CA LYS A 74 -5.50 2.88 -8.24
C LYS A 74 -4.31 3.30 -9.06
N LYS A 75 -4.29 2.87 -10.31
CA LYS A 75 -3.27 3.23 -11.28
C LYS A 75 -3.87 4.13 -12.34
N PHE A 76 -3.26 5.29 -12.54
CA PHE A 76 -3.69 6.24 -13.56
C PHE A 76 -2.47 6.92 -14.16
N ASN A 77 -2.32 6.87 -15.47
CA ASN A 77 -1.18 7.46 -16.21
C ASN A 77 0.18 7.02 -15.65
N GLY A 78 0.30 5.74 -15.27
CA GLY A 78 1.55 5.21 -14.73
C GLY A 78 1.81 5.54 -13.26
N GLU A 79 0.94 6.33 -12.63
CA GLU A 79 1.05 6.66 -11.21
C GLU A 79 0.12 5.79 -10.36
N HIS A 80 0.54 5.55 -9.12
CA HIS A 80 -0.24 4.76 -8.16
C HIS A 80 -0.68 5.64 -7.01
N THR A 81 -1.96 5.54 -6.63
CA THR A 81 -2.54 6.34 -5.55
C THR A 81 -3.46 5.52 -4.67
N ILE A 82 -3.64 5.97 -3.44
CA ILE A 82 -4.65 5.45 -2.52
C ILE A 82 -5.68 6.57 -2.33
N GLU A 83 -6.86 6.38 -2.91
CA GLU A 83 -7.89 7.42 -2.90
C GLU A 83 -8.75 7.42 -1.64
N ASP A 84 -8.92 6.25 -1.01
CA ASP A 84 -9.73 6.14 0.20
C ASP A 84 -9.01 6.80 1.39
N PRO A 85 -9.56 7.90 1.96
CA PRO A 85 -8.91 8.58 3.07
C PRO A 85 -8.82 7.74 4.34
N ILE A 86 -9.75 6.81 4.56
CA ILE A 86 -9.71 5.92 5.72
C ILE A 86 -8.58 4.91 5.57
N ALA A 87 -8.44 4.32 4.39
CA ALA A 87 -7.35 3.40 4.09
C ALA A 87 -5.99 4.09 4.21
N ARG A 88 -5.88 5.30 3.67
CA ARG A 88 -4.65 6.09 3.75
C ARG A 88 -4.26 6.39 5.19
N TYR A 89 -5.22 6.82 5.99
CA TYR A 89 -4.99 7.07 7.42
C TYR A 89 -4.50 5.82 8.14
N ALA A 90 -5.15 4.69 7.90
CA ALA A 90 -4.79 3.43 8.53
C ALA A 90 -3.36 3.01 8.18
N ILE A 91 -2.98 3.14 6.92
CA ILE A 91 -1.65 2.78 6.44
C ILE A 91 -0.58 3.66 7.08
N LEU A 92 -0.83 4.97 7.12
CA LEU A 92 0.16 5.93 7.66
C LEU A 92 0.29 5.87 9.17
N ASN A 93 -0.77 5.56 9.89
CA ASN A 93 -0.82 5.71 11.35
C ASN A 93 -0.94 4.41 12.13
N LYS A 94 -1.36 3.31 11.52
CA LYS A 94 -1.64 2.07 12.23
C LYS A 94 -0.82 0.86 11.73
N LEU A 95 -0.25 0.94 10.57
CA LEU A 95 0.64 -0.10 10.04
C LEU A 95 2.14 0.31 10.14
#